data_c6f391c135314de851c851a5578b375a
#
_entry.id   c6f391c135314de851c851a5578b375a
#
_cell.length_a   1.000
_cell.length_b   1.000
_cell.length_c   1.000
_cell.angle_alpha   90.00
_cell.angle_beta   90.00
_cell.angle_gamma   90.00
#
_symmetry.space_group_name_H-M   'P 1'
#
loop_
_entity.id
_entity.type
_entity.pdbx_description
1 polymer ?
#
loop_
_entity_poly.entity_id
_entity_poly.type
_entity_poly.pdbx_seq_one_letter_code
_entity_poly.pdbx_strand_id
1 'polypeptide(L)'
;MSDKLRCGIVQDLLPSYVDGLTSDETNEAIKNHLADCVSCRAMYERMKADETSAEENSEVLEKEKKEINFLKKVNRKHRLNLMLVVIILAAFFAVVYYHQTYQIGEEMSVDEIDYSLQWNSNDSQLNILGNFKNINRGYTRLVGEEDEDGITHLAIYSSPVGSRHPNQFVAGYSKVNAADQVWLGDTIIWDQGENISQLTSDLYQAKTPYVGDAPAVGNLSKILGIGNQFGSYNMSLETAGQPYDCRYIIKYPMKGEKKEKALEQMKKDACVMLVLVDNLDSVSWEYMMTAEDNNGVETLKVTEEEATAYMGKNIKTYGESPKALQEMLTQLDFITDDGFYVVSGTERDENYNFKIVIYHSQQVDMTDLECSFGFESRLGAVCGVSTGWGNEDHPDKTIITMSPNRFNRTLTDEEVSKLTLSVSVRAADGEWYEVCDALPLHAKYGDLLEYTLEGNSKDGYSIVKK
;
A
#
# COMPACT_ATOMS: atom_id res chain seq x y z
N MET A 1 44.87 -25.21 -40.04
CA MET A 1 46.20 -25.01 -40.60
C MET A 1 47.11 -24.70 -39.42
N SER A 2 47.97 -25.63 -39.03
CA SER A 2 48.89 -25.42 -37.92
C SER A 2 49.97 -24.45 -38.38
N ASP A 3 50.04 -23.26 -37.80
CA ASP A 3 51.13 -22.29 -38.03
C ASP A 3 52.40 -22.91 -37.45
N LYS A 4 53.25 -23.48 -38.35
CA LYS A 4 54.57 -24.00 -37.95
C LYS A 4 55.43 -22.81 -37.53
N LEU A 5 55.87 -22.79 -36.26
CA LEU A 5 56.80 -21.78 -35.78
C LEU A 5 58.06 -21.75 -36.66
N ARG A 6 58.54 -20.54 -37.00
CA ARG A 6 59.79 -20.35 -37.74
C ARG A 6 60.98 -20.64 -36.83
N CYS A 7 62.06 -21.24 -37.39
CA CYS A 7 63.23 -21.57 -36.61
C CYS A 7 63.81 -20.48 -35.75
N GLY A 8 63.81 -19.18 -36.28
CA GLY A 8 64.28 -18.06 -35.50
C GLY A 8 63.48 -17.82 -34.21
N ILE A 9 62.14 -17.93 -34.28
CA ILE A 9 61.30 -17.77 -33.13
C ILE A 9 61.52 -18.90 -32.09
N VAL A 10 61.70 -20.10 -32.59
CA VAL A 10 61.99 -21.27 -31.70
C VAL A 10 63.37 -21.10 -31.05
N GLN A 11 64.39 -20.65 -31.78
CA GLN A 11 65.74 -20.40 -31.24
C GLN A 11 65.72 -19.32 -30.15
N ASP A 12 64.94 -18.25 -30.31
CA ASP A 12 64.77 -17.19 -29.30
C ASP A 12 64.05 -17.68 -28.04
N LEU A 13 63.12 -18.62 -28.17
CA LEU A 13 62.35 -19.14 -27.08
C LEU A 13 63.00 -20.36 -26.40
N LEU A 14 63.98 -21.02 -27.04
CA LEU A 14 64.66 -22.20 -26.51
C LEU A 14 65.28 -22.02 -25.11
N PRO A 15 65.95 -20.89 -24.78
CA PRO A 15 66.41 -20.65 -23.42
C PRO A 15 65.29 -20.71 -22.37
N SER A 16 64.21 -19.94 -22.62
CA SER A 16 63.06 -19.88 -21.72
C SER A 16 62.29 -21.22 -21.66
N TYR A 17 62.31 -22.01 -22.74
CA TYR A 17 61.70 -23.33 -22.79
C TYR A 17 62.50 -24.34 -21.95
N VAL A 18 63.84 -24.29 -22.02
CA VAL A 18 64.71 -25.11 -21.20
C VAL A 18 64.54 -24.78 -19.72
N ASP A 19 64.45 -23.49 -19.36
CA ASP A 19 64.26 -23.02 -18.00
C ASP A 19 62.80 -23.24 -17.47
N GLY A 20 61.89 -23.79 -18.31
CA GLY A 20 60.49 -24.04 -17.93
C GLY A 20 59.65 -22.76 -17.69
N LEU A 21 60.02 -21.63 -18.30
CA LEU A 21 59.38 -20.32 -18.15
C LEU A 21 58.32 -20.00 -19.23
N THR A 22 58.13 -20.93 -20.18
CA THR A 22 57.15 -20.76 -21.26
C THR A 22 55.78 -21.35 -20.88
N SER A 23 54.71 -20.84 -21.50
CA SER A 23 53.35 -21.33 -21.30
C SER A 23 53.15 -22.74 -21.90
N ASP A 24 52.14 -23.47 -21.42
CA ASP A 24 51.83 -24.82 -21.88
C ASP A 24 51.58 -24.85 -23.40
N GLU A 25 50.92 -23.86 -23.94
CA GLU A 25 50.62 -23.73 -25.36
C GLU A 25 51.89 -23.49 -26.19
N THR A 26 52.80 -22.62 -25.69
CA THR A 26 54.13 -22.39 -26.28
C THR A 26 55.01 -23.63 -26.21
N ASN A 27 54.94 -24.36 -25.08
CA ASN A 27 55.67 -25.62 -24.88
C ASN A 27 55.29 -26.68 -25.92
N GLU A 28 53.97 -26.81 -26.18
CA GLU A 28 53.48 -27.77 -27.18
C GLU A 28 53.93 -27.37 -28.61
N ALA A 29 53.86 -26.07 -28.94
CA ALA A 29 54.29 -25.57 -30.25
C ALA A 29 55.79 -25.75 -30.48
N ILE A 30 56.66 -25.49 -29.46
CA ILE A 30 58.11 -25.72 -29.53
C ILE A 30 58.40 -27.21 -29.63
N LYS A 31 57.76 -28.07 -28.86
CA LYS A 31 57.94 -29.54 -28.89
C LYS A 31 57.59 -30.08 -30.26
N ASN A 32 56.55 -29.68 -30.90
CA ASN A 32 56.19 -30.07 -32.25
C ASN A 32 57.19 -29.59 -33.27
N HIS A 33 57.75 -28.40 -33.15
CA HIS A 33 58.81 -27.92 -34.03
C HIS A 33 60.08 -28.66 -33.84
N LEU A 34 60.52 -29.00 -32.62
CA LEU A 34 61.70 -29.78 -32.32
C LEU A 34 61.58 -31.22 -32.84
N ALA A 35 60.38 -31.77 -32.99
CA ALA A 35 60.19 -33.08 -33.62
C ALA A 35 60.54 -33.08 -35.12
N ASP A 36 60.23 -31.96 -35.81
CA ASP A 36 60.38 -31.81 -37.26
C ASP A 36 61.71 -31.16 -37.68
N CYS A 37 62.36 -30.37 -36.83
CA CYS A 37 63.56 -29.58 -37.18
C CYS A 37 64.83 -30.07 -36.49
N VAL A 38 65.71 -30.68 -37.29
CA VAL A 38 66.99 -31.26 -36.82
C VAL A 38 67.91 -30.16 -36.24
N SER A 39 67.99 -28.99 -36.85
CA SER A 39 68.86 -27.90 -36.40
C SER A 39 68.44 -27.33 -35.00
N CYS A 40 67.14 -27.07 -34.79
CA CYS A 40 66.67 -26.59 -33.52
C CYS A 40 66.72 -27.64 -32.39
N ARG A 41 66.54 -28.93 -32.78
CA ARG A 41 66.73 -30.06 -31.85
C ARG A 41 68.18 -30.15 -31.38
N ALA A 42 69.18 -30.05 -32.31
CA ALA A 42 70.59 -30.06 -31.96
C ALA A 42 70.96 -28.85 -31.03
N MET A 43 70.36 -27.71 -31.20
CA MET A 43 70.54 -26.58 -30.31
C MET A 43 69.92 -26.76 -28.91
N TYR A 44 68.75 -27.34 -28.86
CA TYR A 44 68.07 -27.72 -27.61
C TYR A 44 68.90 -28.76 -26.83
N GLU A 45 69.41 -29.81 -27.49
CA GLU A 45 70.21 -30.85 -26.84
C GLU A 45 71.55 -30.30 -26.32
N ARG A 46 72.16 -29.32 -27.02
CA ARG A 46 73.35 -28.64 -26.49
C ARG A 46 73.03 -27.79 -25.24
N MET A 47 71.96 -27.02 -25.23
CA MET A 47 71.60 -26.25 -24.08
C MET A 47 71.27 -27.15 -22.88
N LYS A 48 70.63 -28.28 -23.11
CA LYS A 48 70.27 -29.22 -22.07
C LYS A 48 71.53 -30.00 -21.56
N ALA A 49 72.54 -30.24 -22.42
CA ALA A 49 73.84 -30.85 -22.04
C ALA A 49 74.70 -29.88 -21.21
N ASP A 50 74.63 -28.59 -21.51
CA ASP A 50 75.30 -27.52 -20.71
C ASP A 50 74.66 -27.39 -19.32
N GLU A 51 73.34 -27.62 -19.19
CA GLU A 51 72.64 -27.67 -17.91
C GLU A 51 73.03 -28.87 -17.03
N THR A 52 73.26 -29.99 -17.62
CA THR A 52 73.72 -31.18 -16.88
C THR A 52 75.21 -31.15 -16.45
N SER A 53 75.99 -30.23 -17.02
CA SER A 53 77.37 -29.98 -16.56
C SER A 53 77.47 -28.99 -15.40
N ALA A 54 76.31 -28.41 -14.99
CA ALA A 54 76.22 -27.48 -13.88
C ALA A 54 75.90 -28.16 -12.54
N GLU A 55 76.12 -29.45 -12.36
CA GLU A 55 75.83 -30.16 -11.09
C GLU A 55 76.83 -29.84 -9.95
N GLU A 56 77.73 -28.87 -10.11
CA GLU A 56 78.58 -28.33 -9.02
C GLU A 56 77.98 -27.14 -8.21
N ASN A 57 76.72 -26.79 -8.43
CA ASN A 57 76.08 -25.73 -7.66
C ASN A 57 74.80 -26.17 -6.95
N SER A 58 74.79 -27.37 -6.35
CA SER A 58 73.63 -27.89 -5.63
C SER A 58 73.15 -26.97 -4.47
N GLU A 59 74.05 -26.24 -3.83
CA GLU A 59 73.74 -25.32 -2.76
C GLU A 59 73.04 -24.01 -3.24
N VAL A 60 73.40 -23.50 -4.43
CA VAL A 60 72.79 -22.30 -5.01
C VAL A 60 71.38 -22.64 -5.54
N LEU A 61 71.24 -23.77 -6.20
CA LEU A 61 69.93 -24.27 -6.67
C LEU A 61 68.96 -24.59 -5.53
N GLU A 62 69.44 -25.08 -4.39
CA GLU A 62 68.59 -25.27 -3.20
C GLU A 62 68.17 -23.94 -2.57
N LYS A 63 69.02 -22.93 -2.56
CA LYS A 63 68.67 -21.58 -2.09
C LYS A 63 67.63 -20.95 -2.98
N GLU A 64 67.79 -20.97 -4.29
CA GLU A 64 66.81 -20.44 -5.26
C GLU A 64 65.47 -21.17 -5.17
N LYS A 65 65.48 -22.50 -5.08
CA LYS A 65 64.24 -23.28 -4.84
C LYS A 65 63.56 -22.90 -3.52
N LYS A 66 64.33 -22.66 -2.46
CA LYS A 66 63.78 -22.18 -1.16
C LYS A 66 63.20 -20.79 -1.28
N GLU A 67 63.83 -19.88 -1.98
CA GLU A 67 63.32 -18.51 -2.23
C GLU A 67 62.04 -18.49 -3.09
N ILE A 68 62.02 -19.26 -4.19
CA ILE A 68 60.85 -19.43 -5.04
C ILE A 68 59.68 -20.02 -4.27
N ASN A 69 59.92 -21.04 -3.44
CA ASN A 69 58.91 -21.65 -2.57
C ASN A 69 58.42 -20.68 -1.47
N PHE A 70 59.32 -19.84 -0.93
CA PHE A 70 58.97 -18.79 0.03
C PHE A 70 58.07 -17.74 -0.64
N LEU A 71 58.43 -17.26 -1.83
CA LEU A 71 57.61 -16.28 -2.59
C LEU A 71 56.25 -16.85 -2.97
N LYS A 72 56.18 -18.12 -3.41
CA LYS A 72 54.90 -18.81 -3.66
C LYS A 72 54.04 -18.91 -2.40
N LYS A 73 54.66 -19.21 -1.25
CA LYS A 73 53.98 -19.29 0.04
C LYS A 73 53.48 -17.93 0.51
N VAL A 74 54.26 -16.88 0.32
CA VAL A 74 53.89 -15.48 0.63
C VAL A 74 52.74 -15.03 -0.29
N ASN A 75 52.84 -15.23 -1.58
CA ASN A 75 51.79 -14.90 -2.54
C ASN A 75 50.47 -15.67 -2.26
N ARG A 76 50.57 -16.95 -1.90
CA ARG A 76 49.40 -17.72 -1.50
C ARG A 76 48.77 -17.18 -0.23
N LYS A 77 49.60 -16.78 0.76
CA LYS A 77 49.13 -16.17 2.00
C LYS A 77 48.48 -14.79 1.75
N HIS A 78 49.08 -13.98 0.88
CA HIS A 78 48.47 -12.70 0.48
C HIS A 78 47.15 -12.87 -0.24
N ARG A 79 47.04 -13.81 -1.18
CA ARG A 79 45.77 -14.13 -1.87
C ARG A 79 44.70 -14.61 -0.87
N LEU A 80 45.07 -15.47 0.09
CA LEU A 80 44.18 -15.94 1.13
C LEU A 80 43.69 -14.79 2.03
N ASN A 81 44.62 -13.92 2.45
CA ASN A 81 44.27 -12.74 3.26
C ASN A 81 43.38 -11.76 2.49
N LEU A 82 43.65 -11.55 1.19
CA LEU A 82 42.81 -10.70 0.34
C LEU A 82 41.39 -11.29 0.19
N MET A 83 41.28 -12.60 -0.06
CA MET A 83 40.00 -13.29 -0.09
C MET A 83 39.25 -13.16 1.23
N LEU A 84 39.94 -13.30 2.35
CA LEU A 84 39.36 -13.18 3.67
C LEU A 84 38.83 -11.78 3.93
N VAL A 85 39.56 -10.74 3.53
CA VAL A 85 39.12 -9.34 3.58
C VAL A 85 37.88 -9.12 2.72
N VAL A 86 37.87 -9.67 1.50
CA VAL A 86 36.69 -9.57 0.59
C VAL A 86 35.47 -10.26 1.21
N ILE A 87 35.65 -11.44 1.82
CA ILE A 87 34.56 -12.16 2.49
C ILE A 87 34.03 -11.36 3.69
N ILE A 88 34.91 -10.77 4.50
CA ILE A 88 34.52 -9.95 5.65
C ILE A 88 33.73 -8.71 5.17
N LEU A 89 34.22 -8.03 4.14
CA LEU A 89 33.51 -6.89 3.56
C LEU A 89 32.15 -7.30 2.99
N ALA A 90 32.08 -8.40 2.26
CA ALA A 90 30.82 -8.93 1.73
C ALA A 90 29.83 -9.27 2.86
N ALA A 91 30.31 -9.92 3.92
CA ALA A 91 29.50 -10.21 5.11
C ALA A 91 29.02 -8.93 5.82
N PHE A 92 29.91 -7.94 5.96
CA PHE A 92 29.54 -6.64 6.51
C PHE A 92 28.44 -5.95 5.70
N PHE A 93 28.60 -5.87 4.37
CA PHE A 93 27.58 -5.29 3.50
C PHE A 93 26.28 -6.10 3.51
N ALA A 94 26.35 -7.43 3.60
CA ALA A 94 25.17 -8.27 3.72
C ALA A 94 24.40 -7.99 5.04
N VAL A 95 25.11 -7.81 6.14
CA VAL A 95 24.52 -7.45 7.44
C VAL A 95 23.89 -6.05 7.39
N VAL A 96 24.60 -5.07 6.81
CA VAL A 96 24.07 -3.71 6.64
C VAL A 96 22.83 -3.72 5.76
N TYR A 97 22.88 -4.43 4.63
CA TYR A 97 21.73 -4.58 3.73
C TYR A 97 20.54 -5.23 4.44
N TYR A 98 20.77 -6.32 5.17
CA TYR A 98 19.72 -6.99 5.93
C TYR A 98 19.10 -6.07 6.99
N HIS A 99 19.94 -5.35 7.73
CA HIS A 99 19.47 -4.39 8.75
C HIS A 99 18.64 -3.26 8.12
N GLN A 100 19.15 -2.65 7.06
CA GLN A 100 18.47 -1.56 6.34
C GLN A 100 17.11 -2.02 5.79
N THR A 101 17.10 -3.19 5.14
CA THR A 101 15.92 -3.68 4.41
C THR A 101 14.85 -4.28 5.32
N TYR A 102 15.26 -5.07 6.34
CA TYR A 102 14.33 -5.89 7.12
C TYR A 102 14.10 -5.40 8.55
N GLN A 103 14.96 -4.55 9.10
CA GLN A 103 14.78 -4.00 10.45
C GLN A 103 14.38 -2.53 10.43
N ILE A 104 15.00 -1.73 9.59
CA ILE A 104 14.61 -0.33 9.42
C ILE A 104 13.36 -0.27 8.54
N GLY A 105 13.40 -0.90 7.36
CA GLY A 105 12.33 -0.88 6.38
C GLY A 105 12.25 0.44 5.61
N GLU A 106 11.27 0.54 4.74
CA GLU A 106 10.91 1.71 3.95
C GLU A 106 9.58 2.26 4.47
N GLU A 107 9.50 3.56 4.69
CA GLU A 107 8.27 4.22 5.08
C GLU A 107 7.25 4.13 3.94
N MET A 108 6.01 3.80 4.31
CA MET A 108 4.92 3.61 3.36
C MET A 108 3.99 4.80 3.36
N SER A 109 3.60 5.22 2.16
CA SER A 109 2.51 6.18 2.00
C SER A 109 1.18 5.55 2.42
N VAL A 110 0.28 6.35 2.98
CA VAL A 110 -1.07 5.90 3.37
C VAL A 110 -1.84 5.35 2.17
N ASP A 111 -1.63 5.92 0.98
CA ASP A 111 -2.25 5.46 -0.27
C ASP A 111 -1.87 4.03 -0.66
N GLU A 112 -0.78 3.49 -0.11
CA GLU A 112 -0.31 2.13 -0.38
C GLU A 112 -0.80 1.10 0.66
N ILE A 113 -1.63 1.55 1.62
CA ILE A 113 -2.12 0.75 2.74
C ILE A 113 -3.65 0.76 2.72
N ASP A 114 -4.26 -0.41 2.80
CA ASP A 114 -5.66 -0.53 3.18
C ASP A 114 -5.70 -0.77 4.69
N TYR A 115 -6.44 0.04 5.44
CA TYR A 115 -6.44 -0.05 6.90
C TYR A 115 -7.81 0.22 7.50
N SER A 116 -7.99 -0.25 8.74
CA SER A 116 -9.08 0.10 9.64
C SER A 116 -8.51 0.40 11.04
N LEU A 117 -9.25 1.13 11.82
CA LEU A 117 -8.84 1.54 13.17
C LEU A 117 -9.70 0.86 14.22
N GLN A 118 -9.07 0.45 15.31
CA GLN A 118 -9.74 -0.03 16.50
C GLN A 118 -9.18 0.70 17.73
N TRP A 119 -10.06 1.36 18.46
CA TRP A 119 -9.71 1.98 19.73
C TRP A 119 -9.98 1.07 20.91
N ASN A 120 -8.96 0.82 21.72
CA ASN A 120 -9.09 0.12 22.99
C ASN A 120 -9.02 1.12 24.14
N SER A 121 -10.17 1.46 24.73
CA SER A 121 -10.25 2.41 25.83
C SER A 121 -9.57 1.94 27.11
N ASN A 122 -9.45 0.62 27.33
CA ASN A 122 -8.86 0.06 28.54
C ASN A 122 -7.35 0.27 28.59
N ASP A 123 -6.68 0.19 27.42
CA ASP A 123 -5.24 0.26 27.30
C ASP A 123 -4.75 1.60 26.71
N SER A 124 -5.68 2.51 26.38
CA SER A 124 -5.39 3.76 25.65
C SER A 124 -4.57 3.49 24.38
N GLN A 125 -4.97 2.46 23.65
CA GLN A 125 -4.26 1.95 22.49
C GLN A 125 -5.10 2.13 21.22
N LEU A 126 -4.52 2.76 20.22
CA LEU A 126 -5.05 2.79 18.87
C LEU A 126 -4.39 1.68 18.04
N ASN A 127 -5.17 0.73 17.59
CA ASN A 127 -4.74 -0.34 16.70
C ASN A 127 -5.07 0.00 15.26
N ILE A 128 -4.08 -0.14 14.40
CA ILE A 128 -4.22 -0.04 12.94
C ILE A 128 -4.14 -1.45 12.39
N LEU A 129 -5.26 -1.94 11.87
CA LEU A 129 -5.34 -3.23 11.20
C LEU A 129 -5.25 -2.95 9.71
N GLY A 130 -4.28 -3.53 9.02
CA GLY A 130 -4.08 -3.19 7.62
C GLY A 130 -3.36 -4.25 6.81
N ASN A 131 -3.34 -4.00 5.51
CA ASN A 131 -2.54 -4.73 4.55
C ASN A 131 -1.95 -3.77 3.51
N PHE A 132 -0.78 -4.11 3.01
CA PHE A 132 -0.21 -3.34 1.90
C PHE A 132 -0.87 -3.74 0.58
N LYS A 133 -1.24 -2.75 -0.25
CA LYS A 133 -1.76 -2.96 -1.62
C LYS A 133 -0.77 -3.73 -2.48
N ASN A 134 0.53 -3.52 -2.27
CA ASN A 134 1.58 -4.33 -2.88
C ASN A 134 1.81 -5.61 -2.07
N ILE A 135 1.40 -6.75 -2.61
CA ILE A 135 1.52 -8.07 -1.97
C ILE A 135 2.95 -8.52 -1.68
N ASN A 136 3.96 -7.87 -2.27
CA ASN A 136 5.38 -8.16 -2.02
C ASN A 136 5.95 -7.36 -0.84
N ARG A 137 5.14 -6.52 -0.20
CA ARG A 137 5.49 -5.76 0.99
C ARG A 137 4.96 -6.44 2.25
N GLY A 138 5.73 -6.40 3.32
CA GLY A 138 5.37 -6.93 4.62
C GLY A 138 5.66 -5.93 5.72
N TYR A 139 4.85 -5.94 6.76
CA TYR A 139 4.94 -5.03 7.91
C TYR A 139 6.26 -5.23 8.66
N THR A 140 6.94 -4.14 8.97
CA THR A 140 8.17 -4.12 9.75
C THR A 140 7.94 -3.51 11.13
N ARG A 141 7.43 -2.29 11.18
CA ARG A 141 7.22 -1.55 12.43
C ARG A 141 6.31 -0.36 12.25
N LEU A 142 5.73 0.09 13.36
CA LEU A 142 5.06 1.37 13.51
C LEU A 142 5.96 2.29 14.34
N VAL A 143 6.13 3.53 13.92
CA VAL A 143 6.83 4.59 14.66
C VAL A 143 5.83 5.69 14.92
N GLY A 144 5.82 6.25 16.12
CA GLY A 144 4.98 7.37 16.48
C GLY A 144 5.78 8.42 17.23
N GLU A 145 5.58 9.67 16.87
CA GLU A 145 6.17 10.85 17.50
C GLU A 145 5.08 11.88 17.78
N GLU A 146 5.13 12.53 18.91
CA GLU A 146 4.23 13.62 19.29
C GLU A 146 4.94 14.94 19.02
N ASP A 147 4.27 15.87 18.35
CA ASP A 147 4.80 17.19 18.06
C ASP A 147 4.56 18.19 19.24
N GLU A 148 5.00 19.46 19.06
CA GLU A 148 4.88 20.51 20.06
C GLU A 148 3.41 20.91 20.33
N ASP A 149 2.50 20.65 19.40
CA ASP A 149 1.08 20.93 19.49
C ASP A 149 0.27 19.77 20.10
N GLY A 150 0.93 18.65 20.46
CA GLY A 150 0.31 17.46 21.02
C GLY A 150 -0.35 16.55 19.98
N ILE A 151 0.01 16.72 18.72
CA ILE A 151 -0.44 15.87 17.61
C ILE A 151 0.49 14.66 17.49
N THR A 152 -0.10 13.47 17.42
CA THR A 152 0.66 12.24 17.22
C THR A 152 0.81 11.93 15.74
N HIS A 153 2.04 11.84 15.27
CA HIS A 153 2.37 11.43 13.91
C HIS A 153 2.84 9.97 13.88
N LEU A 154 2.14 9.14 13.14
CA LEU A 154 2.44 7.72 12.96
C LEU A 154 3.01 7.47 11.57
N ALA A 155 4.01 6.59 11.49
CA ALA A 155 4.59 6.11 10.24
C ALA A 155 4.69 4.59 10.25
N ILE A 156 4.21 3.95 9.19
CA ILE A 156 4.30 2.50 8.99
C ILE A 156 5.45 2.20 8.04
N TYR A 157 6.29 1.26 8.44
CA TYR A 157 7.45 0.81 7.68
C TYR A 157 7.23 -0.60 7.15
N SER A 158 7.67 -0.83 5.92
CA SER A 158 7.58 -2.12 5.25
C SER A 158 8.95 -2.65 4.83
N SER A 159 9.00 -3.95 4.62
CA SER A 159 10.12 -4.68 4.03
C SER A 159 9.59 -5.69 2.99
N PRO A 160 10.45 -6.42 2.27
CA PRO A 160 9.98 -7.53 1.46
C PRO A 160 9.18 -8.54 2.30
N VAL A 161 8.04 -8.99 1.77
CA VAL A 161 7.14 -9.92 2.44
C VAL A 161 7.83 -11.23 2.81
N GLY A 162 7.50 -11.77 3.98
CA GLY A 162 8.05 -13.04 4.48
C GLY A 162 7.34 -13.49 5.76
N SER A 163 7.69 -14.64 6.29
CA SER A 163 7.07 -15.19 7.51
C SER A 163 7.22 -14.30 8.74
N ARG A 164 8.24 -13.43 8.78
CA ARG A 164 8.46 -12.45 9.86
C ARG A 164 7.89 -11.06 9.54
N HIS A 165 7.56 -10.82 8.31
CA HIS A 165 7.06 -9.56 7.78
C HIS A 165 5.84 -9.88 6.90
N PRO A 166 4.68 -10.19 7.51
CA PRO A 166 3.49 -10.51 6.75
C PRO A 166 2.93 -9.26 6.06
N ASN A 167 2.22 -9.46 4.96
CA ASN A 167 1.57 -8.36 4.25
C ASN A 167 0.44 -7.75 5.08
N GLN A 168 -0.31 -8.60 5.78
CA GLN A 168 -1.31 -8.16 6.75
C GLN A 168 -0.67 -7.91 8.11
N PHE A 169 -1.17 -6.90 8.82
CA PHE A 169 -0.63 -6.53 10.12
C PHE A 169 -1.67 -5.93 11.05
N VAL A 170 -1.35 -6.03 12.34
CA VAL A 170 -1.98 -5.25 13.41
C VAL A 170 -0.87 -4.45 14.08
N ALA A 171 -0.95 -3.14 14.01
CA ALA A 171 0.03 -2.24 14.60
C ALA A 171 -0.64 -1.40 15.69
N GLY A 172 -0.23 -1.58 16.94
CA GLY A 172 -0.78 -0.85 18.08
C GLY A 172 0.12 0.30 18.52
N TYR A 173 -0.48 1.45 18.78
CA TYR A 173 0.18 2.59 19.41
C TYR A 173 -0.50 2.93 20.73
N SER A 174 0.24 2.81 21.85
CA SER A 174 -0.30 2.79 23.22
C SER A 174 -0.14 4.09 24.00
N LYS A 175 0.01 5.22 23.34
CA LYS A 175 0.16 6.53 23.99
C LYS A 175 -0.88 7.56 23.54
N VAL A 176 -1.92 7.12 22.87
CA VAL A 176 -2.99 7.98 22.37
C VAL A 176 -4.00 8.21 23.48
N ASN A 177 -4.34 9.47 23.77
CA ASN A 177 -5.51 9.78 24.57
C ASN A 177 -6.73 9.98 23.69
N ALA A 178 -7.93 9.80 24.24
CA ALA A 178 -9.16 9.96 23.47
C ALA A 178 -9.33 11.38 22.88
N ALA A 179 -8.68 12.39 23.49
CA ALA A 179 -8.76 13.78 23.04
C ALA A 179 -7.71 14.17 21.98
N ASP A 180 -6.77 13.28 21.70
CA ASP A 180 -5.65 13.58 20.81
C ASP A 180 -6.07 13.54 19.33
N GLN A 181 -5.28 14.22 18.51
CA GLN A 181 -5.32 14.06 17.06
C GLN A 181 -4.17 13.15 16.61
N VAL A 182 -4.46 12.21 15.70
CA VAL A 182 -3.47 11.27 15.19
C VAL A 182 -3.42 11.32 13.67
N TRP A 183 -2.22 11.44 13.15
CA TRP A 183 -1.91 11.38 11.73
C TRP A 183 -1.20 10.07 11.40
N LEU A 184 -1.51 9.51 10.25
CA LEU A 184 -0.76 8.42 9.63
C LEU A 184 -0.16 8.97 8.33
N GLY A 185 1.17 9.17 8.31
CA GLY A 185 1.80 9.92 7.24
C GLY A 185 1.24 11.34 7.15
N ASP A 186 0.61 11.66 6.03
CA ASP A 186 -0.03 12.94 5.72
C ASP A 186 -1.57 12.95 5.94
N THR A 187 -2.13 11.86 6.46
CA THR A 187 -3.58 11.69 6.63
C THR A 187 -3.97 11.77 8.10
N ILE A 188 -4.97 12.60 8.43
CA ILE A 188 -5.60 12.60 9.74
C ILE A 188 -6.46 11.33 9.84
N ILE A 189 -6.16 10.45 10.78
CA ILE A 189 -6.87 9.18 10.95
C ILE A 189 -7.76 9.13 12.18
N TRP A 190 -7.48 10.00 13.17
CA TRP A 190 -8.17 10.05 14.46
C TRP A 190 -8.22 11.49 14.98
N ASP A 191 -9.36 11.90 15.53
CA ASP A 191 -9.54 13.21 16.17
C ASP A 191 -10.58 13.10 17.28
N GLN A 192 -10.20 13.45 18.51
CA GLN A 192 -11.08 13.57 19.67
C GLN A 192 -12.03 12.38 19.88
N GLY A 193 -11.52 11.17 19.76
CA GLY A 193 -12.29 9.94 20.00
C GLY A 193 -12.99 9.35 18.77
N GLU A 194 -12.85 9.97 17.61
CA GLU A 194 -13.50 9.55 16.37
C GLU A 194 -12.49 9.13 15.30
N ASN A 195 -12.83 8.09 14.56
CA ASN A 195 -12.11 7.71 13.35
C ASN A 195 -12.38 8.74 12.27
N ILE A 196 -11.33 9.28 11.66
CA ILE A 196 -11.46 10.27 10.60
C ILE A 196 -11.31 9.59 9.23
N SER A 197 -12.29 9.80 8.36
CA SER A 197 -12.24 9.27 7.00
C SER A 197 -11.21 10.00 6.14
N GLN A 198 -10.70 9.34 5.10
CA GLN A 198 -9.81 9.96 4.12
C GLN A 198 -10.44 11.24 3.52
N LEU A 199 -11.72 11.18 3.16
CA LEU A 199 -12.43 12.35 2.61
C LEU A 199 -12.42 13.52 3.58
N THR A 200 -12.70 13.27 4.88
CA THR A 200 -12.66 14.31 5.91
C THR A 200 -11.27 14.89 6.05
N SER A 201 -10.25 14.04 6.09
CA SER A 201 -8.84 14.46 6.16
C SER A 201 -8.48 15.35 4.96
N ASP A 202 -8.76 14.91 3.75
CA ASP A 202 -8.44 15.64 2.52
C ASP A 202 -9.15 16.99 2.44
N LEU A 203 -10.45 17.01 2.79
CA LEU A 203 -11.25 18.23 2.81
C LEU A 203 -10.79 19.19 3.90
N TYR A 204 -10.51 18.70 5.11
CA TYR A 204 -10.07 19.55 6.22
C TYR A 204 -8.71 20.19 5.93
N GLN A 205 -7.79 19.45 5.36
CA GLN A 205 -6.47 19.96 4.96
C GLN A 205 -6.53 20.93 3.77
N ALA A 206 -7.55 20.81 2.92
CA ALA A 206 -7.79 21.73 1.79
C ALA A 206 -8.53 23.00 2.19
N LYS A 207 -8.92 23.15 3.47
CA LYS A 207 -9.60 24.35 3.98
C LYS A 207 -8.81 25.62 3.64
N THR A 208 -9.54 26.68 3.24
CA THR A 208 -8.94 27.97 2.87
C THR A 208 -9.66 29.14 3.51
N PRO A 209 -8.94 30.16 3.97
CA PRO A 209 -9.58 31.35 4.54
C PRO A 209 -10.23 32.27 3.50
N TYR A 210 -9.88 32.13 2.21
CA TYR A 210 -10.24 33.11 1.18
C TYR A 210 -10.86 32.46 -0.06
N VAL A 211 -12.10 32.86 -0.39
CA VAL A 211 -12.77 32.50 -1.65
C VAL A 211 -12.00 32.97 -2.89
N GLY A 212 -11.21 34.04 -2.77
CA GLY A 212 -10.36 34.55 -3.86
C GLY A 212 -9.17 33.65 -4.22
N ASP A 213 -8.86 32.67 -3.42
CA ASP A 213 -7.84 31.65 -3.74
C ASP A 213 -8.45 30.59 -4.68
N ALA A 214 -8.50 30.94 -5.97
CA ALA A 214 -9.09 30.06 -6.99
C ALA A 214 -8.45 28.66 -7.09
N PRO A 215 -7.13 28.48 -6.95
CA PRO A 215 -6.52 27.15 -6.85
C PRO A 215 -7.04 26.34 -5.66
N ALA A 216 -7.13 26.91 -4.46
CA ALA A 216 -7.61 26.22 -3.26
C ALA A 216 -9.10 25.85 -3.37
N VAL A 217 -9.95 26.79 -3.81
CA VAL A 217 -11.38 26.54 -4.08
C VAL A 217 -11.58 25.48 -5.17
N GLY A 218 -10.75 25.53 -6.21
CA GLY A 218 -10.75 24.51 -7.27
C GLY A 218 -10.34 23.13 -6.77
N ASN A 219 -9.38 23.05 -5.84
CA ASN A 219 -8.98 21.81 -5.20
C ASN A 219 -10.10 21.21 -4.33
N LEU A 220 -10.77 22.03 -3.52
CA LEU A 220 -11.96 21.62 -2.75
C LEU A 220 -13.04 21.05 -3.68
N SER A 221 -13.34 21.76 -4.77
CA SER A 221 -14.32 21.31 -5.77
C SER A 221 -13.95 19.95 -6.40
N LYS A 222 -12.64 19.70 -6.59
CA LYS A 222 -12.12 18.43 -7.11
C LYS A 222 -12.25 17.32 -6.08
N ILE A 223 -11.90 17.56 -4.81
CA ILE A 223 -12.04 16.57 -3.72
C ILE A 223 -13.51 16.20 -3.53
N LEU A 224 -14.43 17.17 -3.55
CA LEU A 224 -15.87 16.94 -3.52
C LEU A 224 -16.40 16.18 -4.76
N GLY A 225 -15.62 16.12 -5.84
CA GLY A 225 -16.03 15.43 -7.04
C GLY A 225 -17.12 16.14 -7.85
N ILE A 226 -17.24 17.47 -7.76
CA ILE A 226 -18.28 18.26 -8.46
C ILE A 226 -18.32 17.97 -9.96
N GLY A 227 -17.15 17.83 -10.59
CA GLY A 227 -17.06 17.48 -12.00
C GLY A 227 -17.56 16.06 -12.33
N ASN A 228 -17.43 15.13 -11.42
CA ASN A 228 -17.91 13.74 -11.57
C ASN A 228 -19.43 13.69 -11.40
N GLN A 229 -19.97 14.53 -10.51
CA GLN A 229 -21.40 14.57 -10.18
C GLN A 229 -22.23 15.27 -11.26
N PHE A 230 -21.76 16.43 -11.73
CA PHE A 230 -22.54 17.32 -12.60
C PHE A 230 -21.95 17.46 -14.02
N GLY A 231 -20.83 16.81 -14.30
CA GLY A 231 -20.10 16.94 -15.55
C GLY A 231 -19.29 18.22 -15.64
N SER A 232 -18.97 18.67 -16.86
CA SER A 232 -18.16 19.87 -17.07
C SER A 232 -18.87 21.12 -16.58
N TYR A 233 -18.16 21.92 -15.81
CA TYR A 233 -18.61 23.20 -15.28
C TYR A 233 -17.56 24.30 -15.47
N ASN A 234 -17.99 25.57 -15.35
CA ASN A 234 -17.13 26.69 -15.11
C ASN A 234 -17.33 27.15 -13.67
N MET A 235 -16.30 27.64 -13.03
CA MET A 235 -16.36 28.25 -11.70
C MET A 235 -16.09 29.75 -11.81
N SER A 236 -16.91 30.56 -11.17
CA SER A 236 -16.74 32.00 -11.04
C SER A 236 -16.73 32.38 -9.58
N LEU A 237 -15.75 33.16 -9.15
CA LEU A 237 -15.59 33.62 -7.78
C LEU A 237 -15.90 35.11 -7.73
N GLU A 238 -16.98 35.50 -7.03
CA GLU A 238 -17.38 36.88 -6.88
C GLU A 238 -16.79 37.49 -5.60
N THR A 239 -15.67 38.19 -5.77
CA THR A 239 -14.83 38.68 -4.68
C THR A 239 -14.73 40.21 -4.63
N ALA A 240 -15.41 40.92 -5.53
CA ALA A 240 -15.34 42.39 -5.64
C ALA A 240 -15.97 43.13 -4.43
N GLY A 241 -16.86 42.45 -3.69
CA GLY A 241 -17.50 42.97 -2.49
C GLY A 241 -18.42 41.93 -1.85
N GLN A 242 -18.64 42.02 -0.55
CA GLN A 242 -19.56 41.11 0.16
C GLN A 242 -21.02 41.35 -0.26
N PRO A 243 -21.85 40.29 -0.29
CA PRO A 243 -21.53 38.91 0.07
C PRO A 243 -20.70 38.21 -1.00
N TYR A 244 -19.69 37.46 -0.58
CA TYR A 244 -18.82 36.67 -1.49
C TYR A 244 -19.54 35.41 -1.94
N ASP A 245 -19.44 35.09 -3.25
CA ASP A 245 -20.13 33.95 -3.87
C ASP A 245 -19.18 33.10 -4.68
N CYS A 246 -19.33 31.78 -4.54
CA CYS A 246 -18.70 30.79 -5.42
C CYS A 246 -19.80 30.25 -6.34
N ARG A 247 -19.68 30.53 -7.65
CA ARG A 247 -20.69 30.15 -8.63
C ARG A 247 -20.19 29.04 -9.55
N TYR A 248 -20.94 27.96 -9.61
CA TYR A 248 -20.76 26.85 -10.53
C TYR A 248 -21.74 26.96 -11.69
N ILE A 249 -21.24 26.95 -12.91
CA ILE A 249 -22.04 27.05 -14.14
C ILE A 249 -21.95 25.69 -14.85
N ILE A 250 -23.01 24.90 -14.74
CA ILE A 250 -23.06 23.54 -15.28
C ILE A 250 -23.31 23.63 -16.78
N LYS A 251 -22.45 22.96 -17.58
CA LYS A 251 -22.48 23.09 -19.06
C LYS A 251 -23.52 22.22 -19.77
N TYR A 252 -23.97 21.17 -19.12
CA TYR A 252 -24.90 20.22 -19.71
C TYR A 252 -26.28 20.27 -19.08
N PRO A 253 -27.36 20.15 -19.88
CA PRO A 253 -28.72 20.15 -19.36
C PRO A 253 -28.97 18.97 -18.42
N MET A 254 -29.66 19.22 -17.30
CA MET A 254 -30.11 18.19 -16.39
C MET A 254 -31.41 17.55 -16.88
N LYS A 255 -31.54 16.22 -16.76
CA LYS A 255 -32.76 15.49 -17.14
C LYS A 255 -33.75 15.43 -15.99
N GLY A 256 -35.06 15.60 -16.28
CA GLY A 256 -36.13 15.83 -15.31
C GLY A 256 -36.19 14.92 -14.09
N GLU A 257 -36.12 13.61 -14.24
CA GLU A 257 -36.19 12.65 -13.11
C GLU A 257 -34.99 12.72 -12.14
N LYS A 258 -33.85 13.27 -12.59
CA LYS A 258 -32.63 13.42 -11.80
C LYS A 258 -32.54 14.81 -11.14
N LYS A 259 -33.44 15.73 -11.44
CA LYS A 259 -33.38 17.12 -10.96
C LYS A 259 -33.39 17.23 -9.44
N GLU A 260 -34.34 16.58 -8.78
CA GLU A 260 -34.48 16.68 -7.32
C GLU A 260 -33.24 16.16 -6.60
N LYS A 261 -32.70 15.00 -7.02
CA LYS A 261 -31.46 14.44 -6.47
C LYS A 261 -30.27 15.35 -6.73
N ALA A 262 -30.16 15.92 -7.93
CA ALA A 262 -29.07 16.86 -8.25
C ALA A 262 -29.14 18.14 -7.42
N LEU A 263 -30.34 18.71 -7.25
CA LEU A 263 -30.52 19.91 -6.41
C LEU A 263 -30.20 19.63 -4.95
N GLU A 264 -30.58 18.47 -4.43
CA GLU A 264 -30.24 18.08 -3.07
C GLU A 264 -28.72 17.91 -2.92
N GLN A 265 -28.05 17.28 -3.89
CA GLN A 265 -26.60 17.15 -3.87
C GLN A 265 -25.90 18.51 -3.97
N MET A 266 -26.36 19.42 -4.81
CA MET A 266 -25.84 20.78 -4.90
C MET A 266 -25.94 21.54 -3.55
N LYS A 267 -27.01 21.32 -2.79
CA LYS A 267 -27.14 21.89 -1.43
C LYS A 267 -26.11 21.29 -0.47
N LYS A 268 -25.94 19.98 -0.50
CA LYS A 268 -24.94 19.27 0.33
C LYS A 268 -23.53 19.78 0.03
N ASP A 269 -23.15 19.84 -1.25
CA ASP A 269 -21.84 20.35 -1.67
C ASP A 269 -21.65 21.82 -1.28
N ALA A 270 -22.70 22.64 -1.41
CA ALA A 270 -22.66 24.03 -1.00
C ALA A 270 -22.41 24.17 0.52
N CYS A 271 -23.04 23.33 1.34
CA CYS A 271 -22.79 23.30 2.78
C CYS A 271 -21.31 23.02 3.08
N VAL A 272 -20.70 22.03 2.42
CA VAL A 272 -19.28 21.72 2.61
C VAL A 272 -18.37 22.87 2.18
N MET A 273 -18.65 23.48 1.03
CA MET A 273 -17.89 24.64 0.56
C MET A 273 -17.99 25.84 1.53
N LEU A 274 -19.17 26.10 2.08
CA LEU A 274 -19.39 27.18 3.07
C LEU A 274 -18.63 26.96 4.38
N VAL A 275 -18.41 25.69 4.77
CA VAL A 275 -17.61 25.34 5.94
C VAL A 275 -16.11 25.52 5.70
N LEU A 276 -15.64 25.12 4.52
CA LEU A 276 -14.21 24.99 4.22
C LEU A 276 -13.59 26.23 3.60
N VAL A 277 -14.42 27.21 3.20
CA VAL A 277 -13.96 28.52 2.75
C VAL A 277 -14.46 29.55 3.75
N ASP A 278 -13.57 30.06 4.64
CA ASP A 278 -13.98 30.80 5.82
C ASP A 278 -14.77 32.07 5.52
N ASN A 279 -14.40 32.83 4.48
CA ASN A 279 -15.05 34.07 4.10
C ASN A 279 -16.14 33.94 3.03
N LEU A 280 -16.54 32.70 2.70
CA LEU A 280 -17.61 32.48 1.71
C LEU A 280 -18.98 32.69 2.35
N ASP A 281 -19.82 33.52 1.72
CA ASP A 281 -21.16 33.84 2.20
C ASP A 281 -22.24 33.02 1.48
N SER A 282 -21.98 32.57 0.24
CA SER A 282 -22.94 31.79 -0.55
C SER A 282 -22.27 30.96 -1.62
N VAL A 283 -22.99 29.92 -2.05
CA VAL A 283 -22.64 29.09 -3.22
C VAL A 283 -23.82 29.10 -4.17
N SER A 284 -23.57 29.45 -5.43
CA SER A 284 -24.59 29.53 -6.47
C SER A 284 -24.34 28.49 -7.57
N TRP A 285 -25.40 27.86 -8.04
CA TRP A 285 -25.37 26.88 -9.13
C TRP A 285 -26.25 27.37 -10.27
N GLU A 286 -25.67 27.59 -11.45
CA GLU A 286 -26.42 27.87 -12.68
C GLU A 286 -26.48 26.57 -13.51
N TYR A 287 -27.66 26.15 -13.88
CA TYR A 287 -27.92 24.96 -14.64
C TYR A 287 -29.03 25.13 -15.65
N MET A 288 -28.93 24.32 -16.73
CA MET A 288 -29.95 24.33 -17.78
C MET A 288 -30.88 23.13 -17.64
N MET A 289 -32.16 23.35 -17.89
CA MET A 289 -33.12 22.26 -18.04
C MET A 289 -33.13 21.72 -19.46
N THR A 290 -33.57 20.46 -19.65
CA THR A 290 -33.76 19.91 -21.01
C THR A 290 -34.79 20.70 -21.78
N ALA A 291 -34.69 20.68 -23.12
CA ALA A 291 -35.62 21.39 -24.02
C ALA A 291 -37.10 20.97 -23.84
N GLU A 292 -37.37 19.81 -23.25
CA GLU A 292 -38.71 19.31 -22.96
C GLU A 292 -39.37 19.99 -21.75
N ASP A 293 -38.54 20.52 -20.79
CA ASP A 293 -39.00 21.03 -19.51
C ASP A 293 -39.04 22.57 -19.43
N ASN A 294 -38.47 23.27 -20.29
CA ASN A 294 -38.40 24.72 -20.47
C ASN A 294 -36.96 25.22 -20.71
N ASN A 295 -36.74 25.97 -21.78
CA ASN A 295 -35.40 26.40 -22.24
C ASN A 295 -34.73 27.48 -21.37
N GLY A 296 -34.90 27.45 -20.04
CA GLY A 296 -34.35 28.43 -19.14
C GLY A 296 -33.08 27.98 -18.43
N VAL A 297 -32.24 28.95 -18.09
CA VAL A 297 -31.21 28.80 -17.06
C VAL A 297 -31.86 29.02 -15.70
N GLU A 298 -31.76 28.03 -14.83
CA GLU A 298 -32.21 28.12 -13.45
C GLU A 298 -31.00 28.35 -12.53
N THR A 299 -31.24 28.93 -11.38
CA THR A 299 -30.19 29.16 -10.36
C THR A 299 -30.67 28.61 -9.02
N LEU A 300 -29.83 27.79 -8.41
CA LEU A 300 -29.92 27.45 -7.01
C LEU A 300 -28.85 28.26 -6.26
N LYS A 301 -29.22 28.97 -5.24
CA LYS A 301 -28.29 29.68 -4.34
C LYS A 301 -28.46 29.11 -2.94
N VAL A 302 -27.36 28.86 -2.26
CA VAL A 302 -27.34 28.45 -0.85
C VAL A 302 -26.48 29.45 -0.09
N THR A 303 -27.07 30.13 0.85
CA THR A 303 -26.41 31.08 1.74
C THR A 303 -25.95 30.41 3.03
N GLU A 304 -25.03 31.04 3.76
CA GLU A 304 -24.60 30.58 5.09
C GLU A 304 -25.80 30.42 6.04
N GLU A 305 -26.78 31.33 5.99
CA GLU A 305 -27.97 31.24 6.81
C GLU A 305 -28.84 30.03 6.45
N GLU A 306 -29.07 29.78 5.17
CA GLU A 306 -29.83 28.62 4.67
C GLU A 306 -29.13 27.31 5.00
N ALA A 307 -27.80 27.25 4.85
CA ALA A 307 -27.00 26.09 5.22
C ALA A 307 -27.05 25.85 6.73
N THR A 308 -26.97 26.88 7.54
CA THR A 308 -27.12 26.81 9.00
C THR A 308 -28.51 26.28 9.40
N ALA A 309 -29.56 26.76 8.74
CA ALA A 309 -30.92 26.27 8.99
C ALA A 309 -31.09 24.79 8.54
N TYR A 310 -30.48 24.44 7.43
CA TYR A 310 -30.51 23.06 6.90
C TYR A 310 -29.80 22.07 7.83
N MET A 311 -28.64 22.46 8.38
CA MET A 311 -27.84 21.64 9.29
C MET A 311 -28.30 21.69 10.76
N GLY A 312 -29.15 22.66 11.12
CA GLY A 312 -29.64 22.84 12.49
C GLY A 312 -28.61 23.40 13.48
N LYS A 313 -27.41 23.75 13.04
CA LYS A 313 -26.29 24.30 13.82
C LYS A 313 -25.53 25.28 12.93
N ASN A 314 -24.87 26.28 13.53
CA ASN A 314 -24.06 27.23 12.77
C ASN A 314 -23.06 26.45 11.87
N ILE A 315 -23.18 26.67 10.56
CA ILE A 315 -22.46 25.91 9.56
C ILE A 315 -20.93 26.01 9.73
N LYS A 316 -20.40 27.17 10.09
CA LYS A 316 -18.96 27.41 10.25
C LYS A 316 -18.35 26.61 11.39
N THR A 317 -19.14 26.23 12.41
CA THR A 317 -18.64 25.43 13.54
C THR A 317 -18.21 24.00 13.13
N TYR A 318 -18.72 23.50 12.01
CA TYR A 318 -18.28 22.21 11.48
C TYR A 318 -16.86 22.22 10.88
N GLY A 319 -16.31 23.41 10.62
CA GLY A 319 -14.93 23.56 10.15
C GLY A 319 -13.90 23.79 11.27
N GLU A 320 -14.27 23.69 12.55
CA GLU A 320 -13.38 23.93 13.68
C GLU A 320 -12.43 22.75 13.96
N SER A 321 -12.86 21.54 13.65
CA SER A 321 -12.02 20.32 13.81
C SER A 321 -12.34 19.27 12.75
N PRO A 322 -11.42 18.31 12.51
CA PRO A 322 -11.69 17.17 11.66
C PRO A 322 -12.92 16.37 12.12
N LYS A 323 -13.07 16.15 13.44
CA LYS A 323 -14.25 15.50 14.02
C LYS A 323 -15.54 16.24 13.67
N ALA A 324 -15.60 17.55 13.86
CA ALA A 324 -16.79 18.32 13.54
C ALA A 324 -17.14 18.26 12.04
N LEU A 325 -16.14 18.28 11.17
CA LEU A 325 -16.34 18.08 9.73
C LEU A 325 -16.83 16.66 9.42
N GLN A 326 -16.28 15.63 10.08
CA GLN A 326 -16.74 14.25 9.95
C GLN A 326 -18.21 14.09 10.31
N GLU A 327 -18.65 14.68 11.45
CA GLU A 327 -20.06 14.71 11.88
C GLU A 327 -20.96 15.29 10.78
N MET A 328 -20.55 16.42 10.19
CA MET A 328 -21.30 17.07 9.12
C MET A 328 -21.36 16.18 7.86
N LEU A 329 -20.23 15.62 7.43
CA LEU A 329 -20.17 14.78 6.23
C LEU A 329 -21.01 13.50 6.41
N THR A 330 -21.07 12.96 7.62
CA THR A 330 -21.96 11.85 7.97
C THR A 330 -23.43 12.27 7.90
N GLN A 331 -23.79 13.41 8.49
CA GLN A 331 -25.17 13.94 8.44
C GLN A 331 -25.63 14.24 7.01
N LEU A 332 -24.70 14.60 6.12
CA LEU A 332 -24.97 14.89 4.71
C LEU A 332 -24.88 13.62 3.82
N ASP A 333 -24.69 12.43 4.38
CA ASP A 333 -24.52 11.16 3.67
C ASP A 333 -23.30 11.12 2.72
N PHE A 334 -22.28 11.95 2.96
CA PHE A 334 -20.99 11.79 2.27
C PHE A 334 -20.17 10.63 2.85
N ILE A 335 -20.40 10.34 4.12
CA ILE A 335 -19.72 9.29 4.89
C ILE A 335 -20.80 8.48 5.58
N THR A 336 -20.65 7.17 5.66
CA THR A 336 -21.50 6.30 6.46
C THR A 336 -21.01 6.26 7.91
N ASP A 337 -21.89 5.96 8.89
CA ASP A 337 -21.56 5.91 10.32
C ASP A 337 -20.42 4.94 10.67
N ASP A 338 -20.09 4.02 9.77
CA ASP A 338 -18.98 3.08 9.89
C ASP A 338 -17.65 3.63 9.36
N GLY A 339 -17.57 4.95 9.08
CA GLY A 339 -16.36 5.60 8.57
C GLY A 339 -16.09 5.39 7.09
N PHE A 340 -17.03 4.81 6.34
CA PHE A 340 -16.92 4.64 4.90
C PHE A 340 -17.53 5.85 4.17
N TYR A 341 -16.76 6.45 3.29
CA TYR A 341 -17.30 7.55 2.54
C TYR A 341 -17.88 7.16 1.20
N VAL A 342 -18.94 7.87 0.90
CA VAL A 342 -19.66 7.79 -0.35
C VAL A 342 -19.12 8.88 -1.24
N VAL A 343 -18.38 8.51 -2.27
CA VAL A 343 -18.15 9.44 -3.38
C VAL A 343 -19.49 9.67 -4.05
N SER A 344 -20.14 10.78 -3.71
CA SER A 344 -21.36 11.19 -4.41
C SER A 344 -20.97 11.52 -5.84
N GLY A 345 -21.59 10.86 -6.82
CA GLY A 345 -21.34 11.16 -8.24
C GLY A 345 -21.11 9.99 -9.16
N THR A 346 -20.73 8.85 -8.67
CA THR A 346 -21.13 7.61 -9.32
C THR A 346 -22.57 7.37 -8.87
N GLU A 347 -23.54 7.33 -9.80
CA GLU A 347 -24.84 6.79 -9.49
C GLU A 347 -24.58 5.55 -8.64
N ARG A 348 -24.94 5.60 -7.35
CA ARG A 348 -25.08 4.39 -6.57
C ARG A 348 -26.26 3.66 -7.19
N ASP A 349 -25.98 3.07 -8.31
CA ASP A 349 -26.86 2.07 -8.79
C ASP A 349 -26.88 0.98 -7.70
N GLU A 350 -28.07 0.55 -7.31
CA GLU A 350 -28.24 -0.64 -6.47
C GLU A 350 -27.47 -1.85 -7.02
N ASN A 351 -26.99 -1.74 -8.25
CA ASN A 351 -26.15 -2.69 -8.99
C ASN A 351 -24.69 -2.78 -8.52
N TYR A 352 -24.16 -1.83 -7.74
CA TYR A 352 -22.77 -1.86 -7.23
C TYR A 352 -22.63 -2.36 -5.79
N ASN A 353 -23.69 -2.88 -5.20
CA ASN A 353 -23.69 -3.54 -3.91
C ASN A 353 -24.06 -5.01 -4.07
N PHE A 354 -23.57 -5.86 -3.21
CA PHE A 354 -24.13 -7.18 -2.99
C PHE A 354 -24.47 -7.36 -1.52
N LYS A 355 -25.46 -8.19 -1.24
CA LYS A 355 -25.94 -8.44 0.13
C LYS A 355 -25.65 -9.88 0.51
N ILE A 356 -25.19 -10.06 1.75
CA ILE A 356 -25.08 -11.37 2.38
C ILE A 356 -26.09 -11.41 3.51
N VAL A 357 -26.92 -12.40 3.52
CA VAL A 357 -27.88 -12.68 4.59
C VAL A 357 -27.50 -14.00 5.24
N ILE A 358 -27.18 -13.96 6.52
CA ILE A 358 -26.92 -15.16 7.31
C ILE A 358 -28.13 -15.40 8.21
N TYR A 359 -28.89 -16.45 7.89
CA TYR A 359 -29.98 -16.91 8.70
C TYR A 359 -29.46 -17.81 9.83
N HIS A 360 -30.02 -17.68 11.01
CA HIS A 360 -29.70 -18.53 12.14
C HIS A 360 -30.97 -18.88 12.89
N SER A 361 -31.02 -20.06 13.43
CA SER A 361 -32.14 -20.47 14.29
C SER A 361 -31.90 -20.02 15.74
N GLN A 362 -32.94 -19.92 16.53
CA GLN A 362 -32.85 -19.67 17.99
C GLN A 362 -32.12 -20.78 18.76
N GLN A 363 -31.80 -21.89 18.09
CA GLN A 363 -31.06 -23.02 18.68
C GLN A 363 -29.56 -22.83 18.59
N VAL A 364 -29.08 -21.85 17.77
CA VAL A 364 -27.68 -21.46 17.71
C VAL A 364 -27.37 -20.64 18.95
N ASP A 365 -26.49 -21.15 19.81
CA ASP A 365 -26.15 -20.56 21.10
C ASP A 365 -25.11 -19.44 20.99
N MET A 366 -25.28 -18.52 20.03
CA MET A 366 -24.36 -17.41 19.82
C MET A 366 -24.82 -16.12 20.50
N THR A 367 -23.86 -15.34 20.95
CA THR A 367 -24.04 -13.99 21.51
C THR A 367 -23.49 -12.89 20.62
N ASP A 368 -22.61 -13.22 19.68
CA ASP A 368 -22.02 -12.28 18.74
C ASP A 368 -21.59 -13.01 17.46
N LEU A 369 -21.51 -12.26 16.34
CA LEU A 369 -21.12 -12.76 15.04
C LEU A 369 -20.10 -11.80 14.43
N GLU A 370 -18.94 -12.31 14.08
CA GLU A 370 -17.91 -11.57 13.35
C GLU A 370 -17.77 -12.15 11.94
N CYS A 371 -17.80 -11.24 10.95
CA CYS A 371 -17.59 -11.58 9.56
C CYS A 371 -16.42 -10.78 9.03
N SER A 372 -15.50 -11.43 8.36
CA SER A 372 -14.40 -10.78 7.67
C SER A 372 -14.36 -11.18 6.20
N PHE A 373 -13.87 -10.28 5.37
CA PHE A 373 -13.77 -10.47 3.93
C PHE A 373 -12.32 -10.48 3.51
N GLY A 374 -11.96 -11.39 2.62
CA GLY A 374 -10.64 -11.55 2.05
C GLY A 374 -10.70 -11.78 0.55
N PHE A 375 -9.54 -12.05 -0.03
CA PHE A 375 -9.40 -12.53 -1.41
C PHE A 375 -8.79 -13.91 -1.42
N GLU A 376 -9.20 -14.80 -2.33
CA GLU A 376 -8.65 -16.16 -2.47
C GLU A 376 -7.13 -16.21 -2.56
N SER A 377 -6.51 -15.16 -3.10
CA SER A 377 -5.05 -15.06 -3.27
C SER A 377 -4.31 -14.52 -2.04
N ARG A 378 -5.01 -14.21 -0.94
CA ARG A 378 -4.44 -13.59 0.27
C ARG A 378 -4.94 -14.32 1.49
N LEU A 379 -4.01 -14.87 2.26
CA LEU A 379 -4.30 -15.37 3.60
C LEU A 379 -4.56 -14.18 4.52
N GLY A 380 -5.79 -14.06 5.01
CA GLY A 380 -6.20 -13.12 6.06
C GLY A 380 -7.29 -12.12 5.64
N ALA A 381 -7.99 -11.60 6.64
CA ALA A 381 -9.10 -10.68 6.49
C ALA A 381 -8.68 -9.35 5.90
N VAL A 382 -9.43 -8.88 4.90
CA VAL A 382 -9.25 -7.56 4.29
C VAL A 382 -10.14 -6.52 4.98
N CYS A 383 -11.21 -6.97 5.63
CA CYS A 383 -12.12 -6.13 6.40
C CYS A 383 -12.86 -7.00 7.41
N GLY A 384 -12.78 -6.68 8.69
CA GLY A 384 -13.62 -7.28 9.73
C GLY A 384 -14.89 -6.45 9.92
N VAL A 385 -16.01 -7.09 9.99
CA VAL A 385 -17.28 -6.48 10.42
C VAL A 385 -17.72 -7.26 11.65
N SER A 386 -17.59 -6.65 12.83
CA SER A 386 -18.28 -7.14 14.00
C SER A 386 -19.72 -6.70 13.90
N THR A 387 -20.63 -7.64 13.79
CA THR A 387 -22.06 -7.37 13.83
C THR A 387 -22.56 -7.86 15.17
N GLY A 388 -22.91 -6.94 16.07
CA GLY A 388 -23.65 -7.28 17.28
C GLY A 388 -24.90 -8.09 16.92
N TRP A 389 -25.22 -9.08 17.72
CA TRP A 389 -26.31 -10.02 17.48
C TRP A 389 -27.67 -9.30 17.48
N GLY A 390 -28.42 -9.54 16.41
CA GLY A 390 -29.84 -9.20 16.34
C GLY A 390 -30.13 -7.70 16.31
N ASN A 391 -30.32 -7.17 15.13
CA ASN A 391 -31.18 -5.99 15.02
C ASN A 391 -32.54 -6.38 15.64
N GLU A 392 -33.08 -5.55 16.50
CA GLU A 392 -34.40 -5.80 17.15
C GLU A 392 -35.51 -6.17 16.13
N ASP A 393 -35.34 -5.71 14.88
CA ASP A 393 -36.26 -5.97 13.76
C ASP A 393 -36.08 -7.35 13.11
N HIS A 394 -34.96 -8.05 13.31
CA HIS A 394 -34.65 -9.30 12.64
C HIS A 394 -33.88 -10.28 13.56
N PRO A 395 -34.53 -10.90 14.55
CA PRO A 395 -33.87 -11.77 15.51
C PRO A 395 -33.37 -13.11 14.94
N ASP A 396 -33.76 -13.45 13.71
CA ASP A 396 -33.49 -14.73 13.04
C ASP A 396 -32.44 -14.62 11.92
N LYS A 397 -31.88 -13.44 11.69
CA LYS A 397 -30.88 -13.24 10.63
C LYS A 397 -30.00 -12.03 10.86
N THR A 398 -28.79 -12.12 10.34
CA THR A 398 -27.85 -11.00 10.22
C THR A 398 -27.73 -10.61 8.75
N ILE A 399 -27.89 -9.34 8.47
CA ILE A 399 -27.79 -8.79 7.11
C ILE A 399 -26.51 -7.96 7.00
N ILE A 400 -25.63 -8.37 6.10
CA ILE A 400 -24.40 -7.66 5.78
C ILE A 400 -24.53 -7.11 4.36
N THR A 401 -24.47 -5.81 4.24
CA THR A 401 -24.41 -5.15 2.92
C THR A 401 -22.95 -4.79 2.63
N MET A 402 -22.39 -5.44 1.62
CA MET A 402 -21.08 -5.10 1.11
C MET A 402 -21.20 -4.02 0.05
N SER A 403 -20.64 -2.87 0.34
CA SER A 403 -20.40 -1.82 -0.66
C SER A 403 -18.96 -1.94 -1.16
N PRO A 404 -18.71 -1.82 -2.47
CA PRO A 404 -17.36 -1.86 -3.02
C PRO A 404 -16.42 -0.78 -2.47
N ASN A 405 -16.98 0.25 -1.85
CA ASN A 405 -16.22 1.37 -1.26
C ASN A 405 -15.51 1.01 0.08
N ARG A 406 -15.74 -0.18 0.63
CA ARG A 406 -15.05 -0.65 1.85
C ARG A 406 -13.53 -0.83 1.69
N PHE A 407 -13.01 -0.76 0.46
CA PHE A 407 -11.60 -0.95 0.15
C PHE A 407 -10.92 0.34 -0.34
N ASN A 408 -11.44 1.51 0.00
CA ASN A 408 -10.99 2.82 -0.51
C ASN A 408 -10.97 2.95 -2.04
N ARG A 409 -11.55 1.99 -2.76
CA ARG A 409 -11.71 1.99 -4.20
C ARG A 409 -12.85 1.06 -4.60
N THR A 410 -13.41 1.32 -5.77
CA THR A 410 -14.36 0.39 -6.37
C THR A 410 -13.64 -0.87 -6.82
N LEU A 411 -14.08 -2.03 -6.34
CA LEU A 411 -13.60 -3.31 -6.84
C LEU A 411 -14.11 -3.55 -8.26
N THR A 412 -13.29 -4.18 -9.09
CA THR A 412 -13.75 -4.67 -10.40
C THR A 412 -14.64 -5.90 -10.23
N ASP A 413 -15.48 -6.23 -11.23
CA ASP A 413 -16.31 -7.45 -11.22
C ASP A 413 -15.46 -8.72 -11.00
N GLU A 414 -14.24 -8.76 -11.55
CA GLU A 414 -13.31 -9.86 -11.38
C GLU A 414 -12.83 -9.96 -9.91
N GLU A 415 -12.56 -8.84 -9.26
CA GLU A 415 -12.14 -8.82 -7.85
C GLU A 415 -13.30 -9.21 -6.92
N VAL A 416 -14.51 -8.73 -7.20
CA VAL A 416 -15.72 -9.11 -6.43
C VAL A 416 -15.96 -10.63 -6.52
N SER A 417 -15.74 -11.22 -7.69
CA SER A 417 -15.90 -12.67 -7.87
C SER A 417 -14.89 -13.53 -7.08
N LYS A 418 -13.77 -12.94 -6.68
CA LYS A 418 -12.69 -13.59 -5.92
C LYS A 418 -12.75 -13.29 -4.40
N LEU A 419 -13.79 -12.62 -3.94
CA LEU A 419 -13.98 -12.37 -2.52
C LEU A 419 -14.25 -13.66 -1.76
N THR A 420 -13.71 -13.71 -0.56
CA THR A 420 -13.94 -14.77 0.42
C THR A 420 -14.59 -14.22 1.68
N LEU A 421 -15.35 -15.05 2.38
CA LEU A 421 -15.99 -14.74 3.66
C LEU A 421 -15.43 -15.66 4.73
N SER A 422 -14.93 -15.08 5.81
CA SER A 422 -14.62 -15.80 7.05
C SER A 422 -15.64 -15.40 8.11
N VAL A 423 -16.13 -16.37 8.86
CA VAL A 423 -17.16 -16.16 9.87
C VAL A 423 -16.72 -16.79 11.18
N SER A 424 -16.82 -16.03 12.26
CA SER A 424 -16.63 -16.50 13.63
C SER A 424 -17.84 -16.12 14.48
N VAL A 425 -18.21 -16.97 15.42
CA VAL A 425 -19.28 -16.72 16.38
C VAL A 425 -18.75 -16.72 17.80
N ARG A 426 -19.28 -15.85 18.62
CA ARG A 426 -19.09 -15.90 20.07
C ARG A 426 -20.26 -16.65 20.69
N ALA A 427 -19.96 -17.75 21.35
CA ALA A 427 -20.96 -18.54 22.00
C ALA A 427 -21.36 -17.96 23.36
N ALA A 428 -22.41 -18.53 23.97
CA ALA A 428 -22.92 -18.15 25.29
C ALA A 428 -21.88 -18.37 26.42
N ASP A 429 -20.88 -19.24 26.21
CA ASP A 429 -19.74 -19.44 27.12
C ASP A 429 -18.69 -18.32 27.07
N GLY A 430 -18.82 -17.38 26.13
CA GLY A 430 -17.93 -16.24 25.94
C GLY A 430 -16.75 -16.51 25.03
N GLU A 431 -16.57 -17.74 24.56
CA GLU A 431 -15.47 -18.14 23.66
C GLU A 431 -15.85 -17.90 22.19
N TRP A 432 -14.80 -17.63 21.37
CA TRP A 432 -14.95 -17.47 19.92
C TRP A 432 -14.69 -18.79 19.19
N TYR A 433 -15.58 -19.12 18.27
CA TYR A 433 -15.50 -20.30 17.43
C TYR A 433 -15.46 -19.91 15.96
N GLU A 434 -14.47 -20.41 15.26
CA GLU A 434 -14.38 -20.26 13.81
C GLU A 434 -15.43 -21.15 13.14
N VAL A 435 -16.27 -20.55 12.29
CA VAL A 435 -17.32 -21.26 11.53
C VAL A 435 -16.80 -21.63 10.15
N CYS A 436 -16.16 -20.69 9.48
CA CYS A 436 -15.47 -20.94 8.21
C CYS A 436 -14.35 -19.92 8.02
N ASP A 437 -13.30 -20.35 7.35
CA ASP A 437 -12.22 -19.49 6.89
C ASP A 437 -12.17 -19.48 5.37
N ALA A 438 -12.08 -18.27 4.79
CA ALA A 438 -11.92 -18.02 3.35
C ALA A 438 -12.96 -18.75 2.46
N LEU A 439 -14.23 -18.78 2.85
CA LEU A 439 -15.32 -19.33 2.02
C LEU A 439 -15.47 -18.51 0.74
N PRO A 440 -15.26 -19.09 -0.48
CA PRO A 440 -15.41 -18.36 -1.71
C PRO A 440 -16.84 -17.88 -1.94
N LEU A 441 -17.03 -16.58 -2.15
CA LEU A 441 -18.36 -16.00 -2.36
C LEU A 441 -18.84 -16.13 -3.80
N HIS A 442 -17.93 -16.07 -4.77
CA HIS A 442 -18.24 -15.99 -6.21
C HIS A 442 -19.32 -14.92 -6.51
N ALA A 443 -19.23 -13.78 -5.80
CA ALA A 443 -20.22 -12.72 -5.84
C ALA A 443 -20.14 -11.90 -7.13
N LYS A 444 -21.27 -11.29 -7.48
CA LYS A 444 -21.36 -10.22 -8.48
C LYS A 444 -22.11 -9.04 -7.86
N TYR A 445 -21.89 -7.86 -8.41
CA TYR A 445 -22.71 -6.72 -8.04
C TYR A 445 -24.19 -6.99 -8.29
N GLY A 446 -25.01 -6.60 -7.32
CA GLY A 446 -26.45 -6.87 -7.32
C GLY A 446 -26.88 -8.22 -6.73
N ASP A 447 -25.92 -9.10 -6.41
CA ASP A 447 -26.25 -10.41 -5.85
C ASP A 447 -26.81 -10.32 -4.42
N LEU A 448 -27.73 -11.22 -4.13
CA LEU A 448 -28.18 -11.56 -2.79
C LEU A 448 -27.65 -12.96 -2.47
N LEU A 449 -26.66 -13.04 -1.58
CA LEU A 449 -26.09 -14.30 -1.14
C LEU A 449 -26.73 -14.69 0.19
N GLU A 450 -27.34 -15.84 0.24
CA GLU A 450 -28.02 -16.33 1.41
C GLU A 450 -27.32 -17.56 1.98
N TYR A 451 -27.09 -17.54 3.29
CA TYR A 451 -26.46 -18.62 4.03
C TYR A 451 -27.28 -18.97 5.26
N THR A 452 -27.14 -20.18 5.75
CA THR A 452 -27.71 -20.65 7.03
C THR A 452 -26.57 -21.02 7.96
N LEU A 453 -26.55 -20.44 9.14
CA LEU A 453 -25.65 -20.76 10.24
C LEU A 453 -26.34 -21.78 11.12
N GLU A 454 -25.68 -22.90 11.39
CA GLU A 454 -26.18 -24.01 12.19
C GLU A 454 -25.11 -24.45 13.20
N GLY A 455 -25.53 -25.13 14.26
CA GLY A 455 -24.63 -25.70 15.24
C GLY A 455 -24.68 -25.01 16.60
N ASN A 456 -23.76 -25.38 17.46
CA ASN A 456 -23.64 -24.88 18.84
C ASN A 456 -22.19 -25.06 19.32
N SER A 457 -21.87 -24.50 20.50
CA SER A 457 -20.54 -24.57 21.11
C SER A 457 -20.04 -25.99 21.43
N LYS A 458 -20.92 -26.99 21.51
CA LYS A 458 -20.56 -28.39 21.83
C LYS A 458 -20.26 -29.23 20.58
N ASP A 459 -21.05 -29.02 19.53
CA ASP A 459 -21.00 -29.84 18.31
C ASP A 459 -20.24 -29.13 17.17
N GLY A 460 -19.87 -27.87 17.39
CA GLY A 460 -19.26 -26.97 16.39
C GLY A 460 -20.32 -26.23 15.58
N TYR A 461 -19.86 -25.23 14.84
CA TYR A 461 -20.71 -24.42 13.98
C TYR A 461 -20.41 -24.70 12.51
N SER A 462 -21.39 -24.50 11.66
CA SER A 462 -21.25 -24.61 10.21
C SER A 462 -22.08 -23.56 9.48
N ILE A 463 -21.65 -23.16 8.32
CA ILE A 463 -22.38 -22.24 7.45
C ILE A 463 -22.59 -22.89 6.08
N VAL A 464 -23.83 -22.88 5.61
CA VAL A 464 -24.23 -23.53 4.36
C VAL A 464 -24.90 -22.50 3.48
N LYS A 465 -24.55 -22.48 2.20
CA LYS A 465 -25.22 -21.64 1.20
C LYS A 465 -26.64 -22.14 1.00
N LYS A 466 -27.61 -21.23 1.05
CA LYS A 466 -29.03 -21.51 0.88
C LYS A 466 -29.46 -21.63 -0.57
#